data_da7bafaefa8c85d4478b576f5305f2e5
#
_entry.id   da7bafaefa8c85d4478b576f5305f2e5
#
_cell.length_a   1.000
_cell.length_b   1.000
_cell.length_c   1.000
_cell.angle_alpha   90.00
_cell.angle_beta   90.00
_cell.angle_gamma   90.00
#
_symmetry.space_group_name_H-M   'P 1'
#
loop_
_entity.id
_entity.type
_entity.pdbx_description
1 polymer ?
#
loop_
_entity_poly.entity_id
_entity_poly.type
_entity_poly.pdbx_seq_one_letter_code
_entity_poly.pdbx_strand_id
1 'polypeptide(L)'
;MTRSDKKEQQIFTLIAEVGRSNNDGLPKNCSGAALICYSSGIDEAEAVRETINILKVSKMSPLSVTGYGTVEERVDEGHEISENEYELMKKAKNENSVVIAEITPLFEH
;
A
#
# COMPACT_ATOMS: atom_id res chain seq x y z
N MET A 1 12.88 -1.88 -31.95
CA MET A 1 12.62 -1.63 -31.31
C MET A 1 12.32 -1.79 -30.31
N THR A 2 12.06 -1.84 -29.96
CA THR A 2 11.69 -1.94 -29.29
C THR A 2 11.13 -1.65 -28.36
N ARG A 3 10.71 -1.52 -28.10
CA ARG A 3 10.20 -1.24 -27.45
C ARG A 3 9.59 -1.44 -26.51
N SER A 4 9.60 -1.22 -26.46
CA SER A 4 8.35 -1.25 -25.80
C SER A 4 8.16 -2.35 -24.82
N ASP A 5 9.12 -3.08 -24.61
CA ASP A 5 9.11 -4.08 -23.55
C ASP A 5 9.23 -3.43 -22.19
N LYS A 6 9.48 -2.14 -22.19
CA LYS A 6 9.64 -1.40 -20.96
C LYS A 6 8.29 -1.13 -20.34
N LYS A 7 7.98 -1.80 -19.26
CA LYS A 7 6.71 -1.63 -18.57
C LYS A 7 6.73 -0.35 -17.75
N GLU A 8 5.63 0.35 -17.78
CA GLU A 8 5.49 1.57 -16.99
C GLU A 8 5.16 1.23 -15.55
N GLN A 9 5.59 2.10 -14.64
CA GLN A 9 5.19 2.01 -13.25
C GLN A 9 3.69 2.28 -13.14
N GLN A 10 3.02 1.45 -12.38
CA GLN A 10 1.60 1.60 -12.09
C GLN A 10 1.43 1.78 -10.60
N ILE A 11 0.25 2.26 -10.20
CA ILE A 11 -0.05 2.42 -8.78
C ILE A 11 -1.07 1.38 -8.38
N PHE A 12 -0.70 0.59 -7.38
CA PHE A 12 -1.56 -0.46 -6.84
C PHE A 12 -2.07 -0.06 -5.46
N THR A 13 -3.34 -0.35 -5.22
CA THR A 13 -3.91 -0.22 -3.88
C THR A 13 -3.70 -1.53 -3.16
N LEU A 14 -3.06 -1.46 -2.00
CA LEU A 14 -2.77 -2.65 -1.19
C LEU A 14 -3.31 -2.43 0.21
N ILE A 15 -3.80 -3.50 0.83
CA ILE A 15 -4.16 -3.48 2.24
C ILE A 15 -3.18 -4.37 2.97
N ALA A 16 -2.46 -3.80 3.92
CA ALA A 16 -1.50 -4.53 4.72
C ALA A 16 -2.03 -4.72 6.12
N GLU A 17 -1.84 -5.92 6.67
CA GLU A 17 -2.10 -6.18 8.08
C GLU A 17 -0.77 -6.28 8.78
N VAL A 18 -0.62 -5.54 9.87
CA VAL A 18 0.60 -5.59 10.67
C VAL A 18 0.28 -6.02 12.09
N GLY A 19 1.19 -6.78 12.70
CA GLY A 19 1.12 -7.13 14.10
C GLY A 19 1.83 -6.08 14.94
N ARG A 20 2.17 -6.43 16.17
CA ARG A 20 2.88 -5.52 17.06
C ARG A 20 4.40 -5.69 16.90
N SER A 21 5.09 -4.59 17.09
CA SER A 21 6.54 -4.56 17.04
C SER A 21 7.02 -3.39 17.91
N ASN A 22 8.25 -3.48 18.41
CA ASN A 22 8.82 -2.40 19.21
C ASN A 22 8.93 -1.13 18.38
N ASN A 23 8.44 -0.04 18.91
CA ASN A 23 8.52 1.27 18.24
C ASN A 23 7.75 1.33 16.94
N ASP A 24 6.65 0.59 16.86
CA ASP A 24 5.83 0.54 15.64
C ASP A 24 4.91 1.78 15.49
N GLY A 25 4.84 2.62 16.49
CA GLY A 25 4.04 3.83 16.41
C GLY A 25 2.54 3.62 16.63
N LEU A 26 2.12 2.40 16.90
CA LEU A 26 0.70 2.08 17.11
C LEU A 26 0.28 2.31 18.56
N PRO A 27 -1.02 2.55 18.80
CA PRO A 27 -1.51 2.69 20.18
C PRO A 27 -1.15 1.47 21.03
N LYS A 28 -0.93 1.71 22.32
CA LYS A 28 -0.45 0.66 23.22
C LYS A 28 -1.35 -0.55 23.34
N ASN A 29 -2.64 -0.33 23.28
CA ASN A 29 -3.60 -1.39 23.57
C ASN A 29 -4.22 -2.02 22.33
N CYS A 30 -3.65 -1.76 21.16
CA CYS A 30 -4.13 -2.41 19.95
C CYS A 30 -3.35 -3.70 19.68
N SER A 31 -3.98 -4.62 18.97
CA SER A 31 -3.36 -5.91 18.61
C SER A 31 -2.57 -5.85 17.31
N GLY A 32 -2.73 -4.78 16.57
CA GLY A 32 -2.10 -4.57 15.28
C GLY A 32 -2.84 -3.47 14.55
N ALA A 33 -2.72 -3.44 13.22
CA ALA A 33 -3.41 -2.45 12.42
C ALA A 33 -3.61 -2.93 10.99
N ALA A 34 -4.61 -2.35 10.33
CA ALA A 34 -4.80 -2.48 8.89
C ALA A 34 -4.38 -1.17 8.25
N LEU A 35 -3.60 -1.25 7.18
CA LEU A 35 -3.07 -0.09 6.50
C LEU A 35 -3.50 -0.10 5.04
N ILE A 36 -3.93 1.06 4.55
CA ILE A 36 -4.17 1.23 3.11
C ILE A 36 -2.93 1.88 2.54
N CYS A 37 -2.34 1.24 1.54
CA CYS A 37 -1.11 1.72 0.91
C CYS A 37 -1.30 1.88 -0.59
N TYR A 38 -0.71 2.94 -1.14
CA TYR A 38 -0.63 3.11 -2.58
C TYR A 38 0.83 2.92 -2.94
N SER A 39 1.09 1.91 -3.77
CA SER A 39 2.47 1.47 -4.03
C SER A 39 2.75 1.43 -5.51
N SER A 40 3.86 2.03 -5.90
CA SER A 40 4.30 2.02 -7.28
C SER A 40 5.00 0.69 -7.59
N GLY A 41 4.75 0.16 -8.77
CA GLY A 41 5.43 -1.05 -9.23
C GLY A 41 5.11 -1.33 -10.68
N ILE A 42 5.95 -2.12 -11.33
CA ILE A 42 5.68 -2.54 -12.70
C ILE A 42 4.60 -3.64 -12.73
N ASP A 43 4.46 -4.35 -11.61
CA ASP A 43 3.38 -5.32 -11.42
C ASP A 43 3.05 -5.38 -9.93
N GLU A 44 1.99 -6.10 -9.60
CA GLU A 44 1.53 -6.18 -8.22
C GLU A 44 2.57 -6.83 -7.30
N ALA A 45 3.30 -7.83 -7.80
CA ALA A 45 4.31 -8.51 -6.99
C ALA A 45 5.40 -7.55 -6.54
N GLU A 46 5.84 -6.66 -7.43
CA GLU A 46 6.83 -5.64 -7.07
C GLU A 46 6.25 -4.67 -6.05
N ALA A 47 5.01 -4.22 -6.26
CA ALA A 47 4.36 -3.31 -5.33
C ALA A 47 4.24 -3.93 -3.93
N VAL A 48 3.91 -5.22 -3.86
CA VAL A 48 3.82 -5.93 -2.58
C VAL A 48 5.19 -5.98 -1.90
N ARG A 49 6.24 -6.33 -2.64
CA ARG A 49 7.59 -6.40 -2.06
C ARG A 49 8.03 -5.04 -1.52
N GLU A 50 7.80 -3.98 -2.28
CA GLU A 50 8.18 -2.64 -1.86
C GLU A 50 7.40 -2.21 -0.61
N THR A 51 6.12 -2.56 -0.55
CA THR A 51 5.30 -2.25 0.61
C THR A 51 5.83 -2.96 1.85
N ILE A 52 6.15 -4.25 1.73
CA ILE A 52 6.70 -5.01 2.86
C ILE A 52 8.01 -4.39 3.34
N ASN A 53 8.87 -3.99 2.41
CA ASN A 53 10.16 -3.37 2.76
C ASN A 53 9.95 -2.06 3.52
N ILE A 54 9.04 -1.22 3.05
CA ILE A 54 8.77 0.07 3.71
C ILE A 54 8.19 -0.15 5.10
N LEU A 55 7.29 -1.12 5.26
CA LEU A 55 6.72 -1.41 6.57
C LEU A 55 7.78 -1.86 7.55
N LYS A 56 8.73 -2.71 7.11
CA LYS A 56 9.82 -3.17 7.96
C LYS A 56 10.76 -2.02 8.35
N VAL A 57 11.07 -1.14 7.39
CA VAL A 57 11.91 0.03 7.66
C VAL A 57 11.21 0.95 8.66
N SER A 58 9.89 1.00 8.62
CA SER A 58 9.08 1.79 9.55
C SER A 58 8.85 1.09 10.89
N LYS A 59 9.54 -0.02 11.12
CA LYS A 59 9.48 -0.80 12.37
C LYS A 59 8.12 -1.45 12.61
N MET A 60 7.41 -1.72 11.54
CA MET A 60 6.16 -2.46 11.61
C MET A 60 6.41 -3.93 11.28
N SER A 61 5.52 -4.79 11.74
CA SER A 61 5.64 -6.22 11.53
C SER A 61 4.56 -6.68 10.55
N PRO A 62 4.84 -6.72 9.24
CA PRO A 62 3.81 -7.09 8.27
C PRO A 62 3.43 -8.57 8.40
N LEU A 63 2.13 -8.83 8.45
CA LEU A 63 1.58 -10.18 8.55
C LEU A 63 1.01 -10.63 7.21
N SER A 64 0.36 -9.73 6.48
CA SER A 64 -0.20 -10.03 5.18
C SER A 64 -0.33 -8.76 4.36
N VAL A 65 -0.27 -8.90 3.04
CA VAL A 65 -0.52 -7.80 2.12
C VAL A 65 -1.43 -8.34 1.02
N THR A 66 -2.58 -7.69 0.85
CA THR A 66 -3.56 -8.09 -0.16
C THR A 66 -3.69 -6.99 -1.20
N GLY A 67 -3.62 -7.35 -2.47
CA GLY A 67 -3.74 -6.39 -3.56
C GLY A 67 -5.18 -6.21 -3.99
N TYR A 68 -5.53 -4.97 -4.28
CA TYR A 68 -6.85 -4.60 -4.81
C TYR A 68 -6.75 -4.06 -6.24
N GLY A 69 -5.56 -4.09 -6.82
CA GLY A 69 -5.36 -3.75 -8.21
C GLY A 69 -5.02 -2.29 -8.46
N THR A 70 -4.95 -1.95 -9.73
CA THR A 70 -4.69 -0.59 -10.18
C THR A 70 -5.95 0.26 -10.07
N VAL A 71 -5.80 1.57 -10.32
CA VAL A 71 -6.94 2.48 -10.37
C VAL A 71 -7.98 1.98 -11.38
N GLU A 72 -7.52 1.60 -12.56
CA GLU A 72 -8.42 1.15 -13.62
C GLU A 72 -9.18 -0.10 -13.21
N GLU A 73 -8.49 -1.04 -12.58
CA GLU A 73 -9.13 -2.27 -12.10
C GLU A 73 -10.16 -1.97 -11.02
N ARG A 74 -9.83 -1.07 -10.10
CA ARG A 74 -10.76 -0.68 -9.04
C ARG A 74 -11.99 0.00 -9.59
N VAL A 75 -11.83 0.91 -10.54
CA VAL A 75 -12.95 1.61 -11.17
C VAL A 75 -13.84 0.61 -11.91
N ASP A 76 -13.22 -0.33 -12.62
CA ASP A 76 -13.96 -1.38 -13.33
C ASP A 76 -14.79 -2.25 -12.37
N GLU A 77 -14.33 -2.39 -11.13
CA GLU A 77 -15.05 -3.16 -10.12
C GLU A 77 -16.07 -2.33 -9.35
N GLY A 78 -16.25 -1.08 -9.74
CA GLY A 78 -17.26 -0.22 -9.12
C GLY A 78 -16.79 0.60 -7.94
N HIS A 79 -15.47 0.62 -7.68
CA HIS A 79 -14.94 1.43 -6.59
C HIS A 79 -14.98 2.92 -6.96
N GLU A 80 -15.39 3.74 -6.02
CA GLU A 80 -15.29 5.18 -6.18
C GLU A 80 -13.99 5.62 -5.54
N ILE A 81 -13.18 6.34 -6.31
CA ILE A 81 -11.89 6.80 -5.83
C ILE A 81 -11.98 8.30 -5.59
N SER A 82 -11.77 8.72 -4.35
CA SER A 82 -11.87 10.12 -3.97
C SER A 82 -10.71 10.93 -4.53
N GLU A 83 -10.91 12.25 -4.57
CA GLU A 83 -9.87 13.16 -5.01
C GLU A 83 -8.63 13.06 -4.12
N ASN A 84 -8.84 12.91 -2.82
CA ASN A 84 -7.73 12.75 -1.87
C ASN A 84 -6.93 11.48 -2.17
N GLU A 85 -7.61 10.39 -2.51
CA GLU A 85 -6.91 9.15 -2.89
C GLU A 85 -6.07 9.36 -4.15
N TYR A 86 -6.63 10.05 -5.16
CA TYR A 86 -5.89 10.35 -6.38
C TYR A 86 -4.63 11.16 -6.09
N GLU A 87 -4.70 12.11 -5.16
CA GLU A 87 -3.53 12.92 -4.80
C GLU A 87 -2.45 12.08 -4.15
N LEU A 88 -2.83 11.16 -3.27
CA LEU A 88 -1.88 10.26 -2.62
C LEU A 88 -1.27 9.28 -3.62
N MET A 89 -2.08 8.77 -4.55
CA MET A 89 -1.59 7.90 -5.62
C MET A 89 -0.61 8.63 -6.52
N LYS A 90 -0.91 9.88 -6.85
CA LYS A 90 -0.04 10.71 -7.67
C LYS A 90 1.31 10.92 -6.98
N LYS A 91 1.30 11.13 -5.67
CA LYS A 91 2.52 11.25 -4.89
C LYS A 91 3.34 9.96 -4.97
N ALA A 92 2.68 8.81 -4.79
CA ALA A 92 3.37 7.52 -4.87
C ALA A 92 4.00 7.31 -6.25
N LYS A 93 3.29 7.68 -7.29
CA LYS A 93 3.79 7.53 -8.66
C LYS A 93 4.97 8.46 -8.93
N ASN A 94 4.83 9.73 -8.56
CA ASN A 94 5.88 10.72 -8.82
C ASN A 94 7.17 10.42 -8.07
N GLU A 95 7.05 9.86 -6.87
CA GLU A 95 8.21 9.52 -6.04
C GLU A 95 8.65 8.07 -6.24
N ASN A 96 7.94 7.33 -7.06
CA ASN A 96 8.18 5.90 -7.27
C ASN A 96 8.33 5.18 -5.92
N SER A 97 7.34 5.35 -5.08
CA SER A 97 7.42 4.92 -3.69
C SER A 97 6.10 4.33 -3.19
N VAL A 98 6.07 4.06 -1.89
CA VAL A 98 4.90 3.57 -1.19
C VAL A 98 4.38 4.70 -0.31
N VAL A 99 3.09 5.01 -0.42
CA VAL A 99 2.44 5.99 0.45
C VAL A 99 1.46 5.24 1.36
N ILE A 100 1.64 5.37 2.67
CA ILE A 100 0.69 4.81 3.63
C ILE A 100 -0.41 5.85 3.79
N ALA A 101 -1.57 5.54 3.26
CA ALA A 101 -2.68 6.49 3.20
C ALA A 101 -3.53 6.51 4.45
N GLU A 102 -3.66 5.36 5.11
CA GLU A 102 -4.53 5.26 6.27
C GLU A 102 -4.04 4.12 7.17
N ILE A 103 -4.11 4.34 8.47
CA ILE A 103 -3.76 3.33 9.47
C ILE A 103 -4.97 3.19 10.39
N THR A 104 -5.51 1.98 10.46
CA THR A 104 -6.64 1.68 11.33
C THR A 104 -6.19 0.69 12.39
N PRO A 105 -6.00 1.14 13.65
CA PRO A 105 -5.63 0.22 14.72
C PRO A 105 -6.73 -0.79 14.99
N LEU A 106 -6.35 -2.00 15.33
CA LEU A 106 -7.28 -3.09 15.62
C LEU A 106 -7.22 -3.40 17.11
N PHE A 107 -8.37 -3.47 17.73
CA PHE A 107 -8.47 -3.73 19.15
C PHE A 107 -9.22 -5.02 19.40
N GLU A 108 -8.73 -5.84 20.31
CA GLU A 108 -9.39 -7.06 20.70
C GLU A 108 -10.32 -6.76 21.88
N HIS A 109 -11.45 -7.46 21.90
CA HIS A 109 -12.46 -7.32 22.96
C HIS A 109 -12.55 -8.58 23.76
#